data_4e2c379343cad2c59bb7ac2ad36be65d
#
_entry.id   4e2c379343cad2c59bb7ac2ad36be65d
#
_cell.length_a   1.000
_cell.length_b   1.000
_cell.length_c   1.000
_cell.angle_alpha   90.00
_cell.angle_beta   90.00
_cell.angle_gamma   90.00
#
_symmetry.space_group_name_H-M   'P 1'
#
loop_
_entity.id
_entity.type
_entity.pdbx_description
1 polymer ?
#
loop_
_entity_poly.entity_id
_entity_poly.type
_entity_poly.pdbx_seq_one_letter_code
_entity_poly.pdbx_strand_id
1 'polypeptide(L)'
;MEIINGKEVASIIKKMIAQKVEKNYIKLGKPVPTLACVLVGDDPASNVYVANKEKACNFVGFNSVIKTLPADATQEQVAKVITLLNNDSNISGILLQLPLPKHLDENALINLISPQKDVDSLTDLNLGKLFAGKHIVAPCTASGIVDLLDNYNIPIQGKRVVVVGRSLLVGKSVANLLEQRNATVTVCHSKTQDLASITKQADILIVAIGKPNFVTENMVKKDAVVIDVGINRLQTGLVGDVDFDDVKDKASYITPVPGGVGPMTIAELMKNTLTLHELSESENKTTI
;
A
#
# COMPACT_ATOMS: atom_id res chain seq x y z
N MET A 1 11.29 -24.12 -0.19
CA MET A 1 10.80 -22.79 0.20
C MET A 1 11.61 -21.71 -0.52
N GLU A 2 10.95 -20.71 -1.06
CA GLU A 2 11.56 -19.53 -1.68
C GLU A 2 11.14 -18.26 -0.92
N ILE A 3 12.10 -17.35 -0.69
CA ILE A 3 11.82 -16.09 0.00
C ILE A 3 11.37 -15.05 -1.03
N ILE A 4 10.19 -14.46 -0.84
CA ILE A 4 9.69 -13.35 -1.63
C ILE A 4 10.40 -12.06 -1.20
N ASN A 5 11.43 -11.65 -1.94
CA ASN A 5 12.21 -10.45 -1.63
C ASN A 5 11.54 -9.18 -2.16
N GLY A 6 10.64 -8.60 -1.38
CA GLY A 6 9.94 -7.39 -1.77
C GLY A 6 10.84 -6.15 -1.89
N LYS A 7 11.97 -6.12 -1.19
CA LYS A 7 12.95 -5.04 -1.33
C LYS A 7 13.57 -5.00 -2.73
N GLU A 8 13.83 -6.16 -3.31
CA GLU A 8 14.37 -6.29 -4.66
C GLU A 8 13.32 -5.85 -5.70
N VAL A 9 12.10 -6.40 -5.62
CA VAL A 9 10.99 -6.04 -6.51
C VAL A 9 10.69 -4.55 -6.45
N ALA A 10 10.59 -3.96 -5.27
CA ALA A 10 10.41 -2.52 -5.08
C ALA A 10 11.55 -1.69 -5.69
N SER A 11 12.79 -2.20 -5.66
CA SER A 11 13.93 -1.52 -6.30
C SER A 11 13.80 -1.52 -7.82
N ILE A 12 13.37 -2.65 -8.41
CA ILE A 12 13.13 -2.76 -9.85
C ILE A 12 12.04 -1.77 -10.29
N ILE A 13 10.89 -1.77 -9.62
CA ILE A 13 9.78 -0.86 -9.92
C ILE A 13 10.24 0.61 -9.85
N LYS A 14 10.93 1.00 -8.78
CA LYS A 14 11.44 2.39 -8.64
C LYS A 14 12.45 2.76 -9.73
N LYS A 15 13.32 1.85 -10.16
CA LYS A 15 14.24 2.08 -11.27
C LYS A 15 13.49 2.29 -12.59
N MET A 16 12.47 1.50 -12.86
CA MET A 16 11.62 1.66 -14.06
C MET A 16 10.91 3.01 -14.06
N ILE A 17 10.38 3.44 -12.92
CA ILE A 17 9.75 4.76 -12.75
C ILE A 17 10.79 5.87 -13.00
N ALA A 18 11.97 5.78 -12.39
CA ALA A 18 13.04 6.77 -12.58
C ALA A 18 13.43 6.92 -14.05
N GLN A 19 13.59 5.80 -14.77
CA GLN A 19 13.90 5.82 -16.21
C GLN A 19 12.78 6.48 -17.05
N LYS A 20 11.52 6.21 -16.69
CA LYS A 20 10.35 6.81 -17.37
C LYS A 20 10.29 8.32 -17.11
N VAL A 21 10.52 8.74 -15.87
CA VAL A 21 10.54 10.17 -15.49
C VAL A 21 11.68 10.91 -16.18
N GLU A 22 12.87 10.36 -16.15
CA GLU A 22 14.03 10.94 -16.84
C GLU A 22 13.75 11.14 -18.33
N LYS A 23 13.24 10.11 -19.01
CA LYS A 23 12.98 10.13 -20.45
C LYS A 23 11.85 11.07 -20.85
N ASN A 24 10.72 11.04 -20.12
CA ASN A 24 9.47 11.65 -20.56
C ASN A 24 9.25 13.06 -19.98
N TYR A 25 9.98 13.41 -18.91
CA TYR A 25 9.81 14.68 -18.21
C TYR A 25 11.13 15.46 -18.13
N ILE A 26 12.15 14.96 -17.42
CA ILE A 26 13.37 15.72 -17.14
C ILE A 26 14.08 16.12 -18.45
N LYS A 27 14.35 15.16 -19.34
CA LYS A 27 15.01 15.44 -20.63
C LYS A 27 14.21 16.34 -21.56
N LEU A 28 12.90 16.43 -21.36
CA LEU A 28 12.01 17.25 -22.17
C LEU A 28 11.69 18.61 -21.53
N GLY A 29 12.25 18.89 -20.34
CA GLY A 29 11.97 20.11 -19.58
C GLY A 29 10.50 20.25 -19.14
N LYS A 30 9.78 19.13 -19.00
CA LYS A 30 8.40 19.11 -18.54
C LYS A 30 8.30 19.07 -17.03
N PRO A 31 7.20 19.55 -16.42
CA PRO A 31 6.95 19.37 -15.01
C PRO A 31 7.00 17.90 -14.61
N VAL A 32 7.76 17.57 -13.57
CA VAL A 32 7.82 16.22 -13.02
C VAL A 32 6.68 15.99 -12.00
N PRO A 33 6.26 14.74 -11.77
CA PRO A 33 5.26 14.44 -10.74
C PRO A 33 5.65 15.02 -9.39
N THR A 34 4.68 15.56 -8.66
CA THR A 34 4.86 16.11 -7.31
C THR A 34 3.95 15.40 -6.33
N LEU A 35 4.55 14.77 -5.32
CA LEU A 35 3.83 14.14 -4.22
C LEU A 35 3.77 15.08 -3.02
N ALA A 36 2.58 15.42 -2.56
CA ALA A 36 2.36 16.12 -1.30
C ALA A 36 2.03 15.14 -0.17
N CYS A 37 2.76 15.21 0.93
CA CYS A 37 2.51 14.43 2.14
C CYS A 37 2.04 15.36 3.25
N VAL A 38 0.88 15.08 3.83
CA VAL A 38 0.34 15.79 5.00
C VAL A 38 0.59 14.94 6.23
N LEU A 39 1.36 15.47 7.18
CA LEU A 39 1.71 14.84 8.45
C LEU A 39 1.11 15.66 9.59
N VAL A 40 0.39 15.02 10.49
CA VAL A 40 -0.18 15.67 11.69
C VAL A 40 0.42 15.04 12.93
N GLY A 41 1.07 15.85 13.75
CA GLY A 41 1.76 15.41 14.96
C GLY A 41 3.23 15.06 14.72
N ASP A 42 3.83 14.45 15.72
CA ASP A 42 5.28 14.17 15.79
C ASP A 42 5.52 12.70 16.19
N ASP A 43 4.71 11.79 15.67
CA ASP A 43 4.93 10.35 15.89
C ASP A 43 6.24 9.89 15.21
N PRO A 44 7.20 9.31 15.97
CA PRO A 44 8.49 8.92 15.43
C PRO A 44 8.41 7.91 14.27
N ALA A 45 7.42 7.01 14.28
CA ALA A 45 7.23 6.04 13.20
C ALA A 45 6.75 6.75 11.93
N SER A 46 5.78 7.66 12.04
CA SER A 46 5.27 8.46 10.94
C SER A 46 6.37 9.32 10.31
N ASN A 47 7.23 9.93 11.11
CA ASN A 47 8.39 10.71 10.63
C ASN A 47 9.36 9.85 9.80
N VAL A 48 9.65 8.63 10.24
CA VAL A 48 10.50 7.68 9.47
C VAL A 48 9.84 7.31 8.13
N TYR A 49 8.52 7.07 8.13
CA TYR A 49 7.79 6.75 6.89
C TYR A 49 7.80 7.92 5.91
N VAL A 50 7.56 9.15 6.38
CA VAL A 50 7.60 10.36 5.53
C VAL A 50 9.00 10.58 4.94
N ALA A 51 10.05 10.46 5.76
CA ALA A 51 11.43 10.56 5.27
C ALA A 51 11.79 9.50 4.22
N ASN A 52 11.29 8.27 4.37
CA ASN A 52 11.51 7.22 3.38
C ASN A 52 10.74 7.48 2.06
N LYS A 53 9.55 8.10 2.13
CA LYS A 53 8.77 8.52 0.96
C LYS A 53 9.48 9.66 0.22
N GLU A 54 10.00 10.64 0.93
CA GLU A 54 10.80 11.72 0.36
C GLU A 54 12.06 11.20 -0.35
N LYS A 55 12.80 10.28 0.28
CA LYS A 55 13.95 9.61 -0.36
C LYS A 55 13.52 8.86 -1.63
N ALA A 56 12.35 8.23 -1.63
CA ALA A 56 11.83 7.54 -2.80
C ALA A 56 11.45 8.53 -3.91
N CYS A 57 10.80 9.66 -3.59
CA CYS A 57 10.52 10.73 -4.55
C CYS A 57 11.82 11.23 -5.21
N ASN A 58 12.82 11.56 -4.42
CA ASN A 58 14.12 12.01 -4.92
C ASN A 58 14.78 10.95 -5.82
N PHE A 59 14.69 9.66 -5.45
CA PHE A 59 15.27 8.57 -6.24
C PHE A 59 14.61 8.43 -7.62
N VAL A 60 13.28 8.60 -7.69
CA VAL A 60 12.55 8.46 -8.96
C VAL A 60 12.45 9.77 -9.77
N GLY A 61 13.00 10.87 -9.25
CA GLY A 61 12.99 12.17 -9.92
C GLY A 61 11.70 12.97 -9.75
N PHE A 62 10.92 12.69 -8.69
CA PHE A 62 9.72 13.47 -8.33
C PHE A 62 10.06 14.63 -7.42
N ASN A 63 9.22 15.66 -7.44
CA ASN A 63 9.18 16.65 -6.38
C ASN A 63 8.42 16.09 -5.17
N SER A 64 8.83 16.51 -3.97
CA SER A 64 8.18 16.17 -2.71
C SER A 64 7.83 17.44 -1.94
N VAL A 65 6.60 17.53 -1.47
CA VAL A 65 6.10 18.62 -0.61
C VAL A 65 5.60 18.02 0.68
N ILE A 66 6.23 18.37 1.81
CA ILE A 66 5.81 17.92 3.13
C ILE A 66 5.09 19.06 3.84
N LYS A 67 3.86 18.84 4.29
CA LYS A 67 3.04 19.75 5.10
C LYS A 67 2.89 19.15 6.49
N THR A 68 3.63 19.68 7.46
CA THR A 68 3.54 19.24 8.84
C THR A 68 2.63 20.16 9.63
N LEU A 69 1.69 19.60 10.37
CA LEU A 69 0.83 20.28 11.32
C LEU A 69 1.09 19.78 12.75
N PRO A 70 0.89 20.61 13.77
CA PRO A 70 1.08 20.19 15.16
C PRO A 70 0.06 19.12 15.57
N ALA A 71 0.36 18.38 16.63
CA ALA A 71 -0.47 17.26 17.10
C ALA A 71 -1.88 17.69 17.58
N ASP A 72 -2.02 18.95 17.98
CA ASP A 72 -3.27 19.59 18.40
C ASP A 72 -4.00 20.33 17.27
N ALA A 73 -3.54 20.19 16.02
CA ALA A 73 -4.20 20.79 14.87
C ALA A 73 -5.68 20.40 14.80
N THR A 74 -6.54 21.38 14.52
CA THR A 74 -7.98 21.12 14.41
C THR A 74 -8.33 20.44 13.08
N GLN A 75 -9.52 19.84 13.04
CA GLN A 75 -10.06 19.24 11.81
C GLN A 75 -10.05 20.25 10.64
N GLU A 76 -10.45 21.50 10.90
CA GLU A 76 -10.53 22.58 9.91
C GLU A 76 -9.15 22.98 9.38
N GLN A 77 -8.13 22.97 10.25
CA GLN A 77 -6.76 23.28 9.85
C GLN A 77 -6.21 22.24 8.89
N VAL A 78 -6.42 20.95 9.18
CA VAL A 78 -6.01 19.85 8.30
C VAL A 78 -6.81 19.88 6.99
N ALA A 79 -8.13 20.08 7.08
CA ALA A 79 -9.01 20.19 5.91
C ALA A 79 -8.60 21.36 4.98
N LYS A 80 -8.21 22.49 5.54
CA LYS A 80 -7.71 23.65 4.78
C LYS A 80 -6.44 23.31 4.01
N VAL A 81 -5.49 22.59 4.62
CA VAL A 81 -4.26 22.16 3.94
C VAL A 81 -4.59 21.21 2.77
N ILE A 82 -5.47 20.22 2.99
CA ILE A 82 -5.89 19.29 1.93
C ILE A 82 -6.57 20.06 0.79
N THR A 83 -7.44 21.01 1.10
CA THR A 83 -8.14 21.83 0.09
C THR A 83 -7.16 22.67 -0.73
N LEU A 84 -6.16 23.27 -0.10
CA LEU A 84 -5.12 24.02 -0.82
C LEU A 84 -4.32 23.11 -1.77
N LEU A 85 -3.96 21.90 -1.33
CA LEU A 85 -3.25 20.92 -2.17
C LEU A 85 -4.11 20.39 -3.31
N ASN A 86 -5.42 20.20 -3.09
CA ASN A 86 -6.36 19.84 -4.15
C ASN A 86 -6.41 20.87 -5.28
N ASN A 87 -6.37 22.16 -4.92
CA ASN A 87 -6.47 23.28 -5.87
C ASN A 87 -5.12 23.65 -6.52
N ASP A 88 -4.00 23.11 -6.05
CA ASP A 88 -2.69 23.36 -6.65
C ASP A 88 -2.46 22.42 -7.85
N SER A 89 -2.45 22.97 -9.05
CA SER A 89 -2.22 22.20 -10.30
C SER A 89 -0.83 21.56 -10.39
N ASN A 90 0.13 22.01 -9.58
CA ASN A 90 1.47 21.42 -9.56
C ASN A 90 1.52 20.13 -8.70
N ILE A 91 0.50 19.86 -7.90
CA ILE A 91 0.44 18.66 -7.06
C ILE A 91 -0.24 17.53 -7.84
N SER A 92 0.49 16.47 -8.08
CA SER A 92 0.03 15.27 -8.80
C SER A 92 -0.66 14.27 -7.89
N GLY A 93 -0.26 14.22 -6.62
CA GLY A 93 -0.83 13.31 -5.66
C GLY A 93 -0.73 13.82 -4.22
N ILE A 94 -1.71 13.45 -3.41
CA ILE A 94 -1.80 13.83 -1.99
C ILE A 94 -1.86 12.55 -1.16
N LEU A 95 -1.00 12.50 -0.16
CA LEU A 95 -0.96 11.46 0.87
C LEU A 95 -1.27 12.08 2.22
N LEU A 96 -2.29 11.60 2.91
CA LEU A 96 -2.50 11.88 4.32
C LEU A 96 -1.84 10.78 5.15
N GLN A 97 -0.77 11.12 5.87
CA GLN A 97 -0.02 10.14 6.65
C GLN A 97 -0.82 9.66 7.86
N LEU A 98 -1.12 8.36 7.90
CA LEU A 98 -1.82 7.71 9.01
C LEU A 98 -0.81 7.04 9.97
N PRO A 99 -1.21 6.85 11.25
CA PRO A 99 -2.47 7.26 11.86
C PRO A 99 -2.51 8.75 12.20
N LEU A 100 -3.72 9.32 12.28
CA LEU A 100 -3.94 10.68 12.77
C LEU A 100 -4.09 10.70 14.30
N PRO A 101 -3.90 11.87 14.95
CA PRO A 101 -4.32 12.10 16.33
C PRO A 101 -5.81 11.75 16.55
N LYS A 102 -6.13 11.13 17.68
CA LYS A 102 -7.46 10.53 17.96
C LYS A 102 -8.65 11.50 17.92
N HIS A 103 -8.42 12.81 18.04
CA HIS A 103 -9.47 13.82 18.00
C HIS A 103 -9.89 14.21 16.58
N LEU A 104 -9.17 13.73 15.56
CA LEU A 104 -9.46 13.99 14.16
C LEU A 104 -10.30 12.85 13.56
N ASP A 105 -11.27 13.21 12.73
CA ASP A 105 -12.00 12.26 11.90
C ASP A 105 -11.19 11.92 10.65
N GLU A 106 -10.50 10.80 10.70
CA GLU A 106 -9.64 10.29 9.63
C GLU A 106 -10.42 10.08 8.33
N ASN A 107 -11.61 9.48 8.41
CA ASN A 107 -12.41 9.20 7.22
C ASN A 107 -12.90 10.48 6.55
N ALA A 108 -13.36 11.45 7.32
CA ALA A 108 -13.77 12.74 6.78
C ALA A 108 -12.60 13.44 6.07
N LEU A 109 -11.39 13.40 6.64
CA LEU A 109 -10.20 14.04 6.04
C LEU A 109 -9.72 13.31 4.78
N ILE A 110 -9.71 11.98 4.78
CA ILE A 110 -9.38 11.19 3.58
C ILE A 110 -10.33 11.54 2.44
N ASN A 111 -11.64 11.63 2.72
CA ASN A 111 -12.66 11.93 1.69
C ASN A 111 -12.65 13.39 1.21
N LEU A 112 -11.86 14.28 1.81
CA LEU A 112 -11.59 15.62 1.27
C LEU A 112 -10.51 15.60 0.17
N ILE A 113 -9.69 14.58 0.09
CA ILE A 113 -8.70 14.46 -0.98
C ILE A 113 -9.45 14.27 -2.31
N SER A 114 -9.06 15.05 -3.34
CA SER A 114 -9.59 14.84 -4.68
C SER A 114 -9.28 13.41 -5.15
N PRO A 115 -10.26 12.63 -5.59
CA PRO A 115 -10.03 11.27 -6.07
C PRO A 115 -9.00 11.14 -7.18
N GLN A 116 -8.78 12.21 -7.96
CA GLN A 116 -7.76 12.30 -9.01
C GLN A 116 -6.35 12.54 -8.45
N LYS A 117 -6.24 12.88 -7.15
CA LYS A 117 -4.96 13.09 -6.45
C LYS A 117 -4.76 12.12 -5.27
N ASP A 118 -5.71 11.21 -5.04
CA ASP A 118 -5.68 10.22 -3.97
C ASP A 118 -4.74 9.07 -4.32
N VAL A 119 -3.47 9.22 -3.97
CA VAL A 119 -2.41 8.26 -4.31
C VAL A 119 -2.49 6.95 -3.53
N ASP A 120 -3.12 6.96 -2.35
CA ASP A 120 -3.36 5.74 -1.58
C ASP A 120 -4.69 5.05 -1.96
N SER A 121 -5.51 5.70 -2.80
CA SER A 121 -6.81 5.18 -3.26
C SER A 121 -7.75 4.80 -2.11
N LEU A 122 -7.83 5.65 -1.09
CA LEU A 122 -8.60 5.40 0.14
C LEU A 122 -9.88 6.23 0.25
N THR A 123 -10.11 7.19 -0.66
CA THR A 123 -11.40 7.89 -0.73
C THR A 123 -12.53 6.91 -1.05
N ASP A 124 -13.72 7.14 -0.52
CA ASP A 124 -14.89 6.28 -0.74
C ASP A 124 -15.17 6.09 -2.23
N LEU A 125 -14.94 7.14 -3.05
CA LEU A 125 -15.12 7.05 -4.50
C LEU A 125 -14.11 6.08 -5.15
N ASN A 126 -12.83 6.16 -4.78
CA ASN A 126 -11.80 5.28 -5.34
C ASN A 126 -11.95 3.84 -4.83
N LEU A 127 -12.32 3.65 -3.56
CA LEU A 127 -12.67 2.33 -3.02
C LEU A 127 -13.90 1.75 -3.72
N GLY A 128 -14.92 2.57 -4.03
CA GLY A 128 -16.08 2.16 -4.82
C GLY A 128 -15.69 1.75 -6.24
N LYS A 129 -14.79 2.49 -6.90
CA LYS A 129 -14.25 2.12 -8.21
C LYS A 129 -13.43 0.82 -8.14
N LEU A 130 -12.63 0.64 -7.08
CA LEU A 130 -11.89 -0.59 -6.86
C LEU A 130 -12.85 -1.78 -6.76
N PHE A 131 -13.87 -1.68 -5.92
CA PHE A 131 -14.88 -2.73 -5.76
C PHE A 131 -15.62 -3.05 -7.08
N ALA A 132 -15.89 -2.04 -7.90
CA ALA A 132 -16.54 -2.19 -9.20
C ALA A 132 -15.61 -2.67 -10.33
N GLY A 133 -14.32 -2.91 -10.07
CA GLY A 133 -13.32 -3.27 -11.08
C GLY A 133 -13.00 -2.15 -12.08
N LYS A 134 -13.25 -0.87 -11.69
CA LYS A 134 -13.06 0.34 -12.51
C LYS A 134 -11.98 1.27 -11.94
N HIS A 135 -11.13 0.75 -11.09
CA HIS A 135 -10.05 1.53 -10.49
C HIS A 135 -8.94 1.84 -11.49
N ILE A 136 -8.32 2.99 -11.32
CA ILE A 136 -7.13 3.42 -12.05
C ILE A 136 -5.88 3.16 -11.22
N VAL A 137 -5.99 3.49 -9.94
CA VAL A 137 -5.01 3.19 -8.89
C VAL A 137 -5.72 2.44 -7.77
N ALA A 138 -4.97 1.65 -7.01
CA ALA A 138 -5.50 0.89 -5.89
C ALA A 138 -4.63 1.12 -4.63
N PRO A 139 -5.13 0.78 -3.42
CA PRO A 139 -4.36 0.96 -2.19
C PRO A 139 -2.97 0.35 -2.28
N CYS A 140 -1.94 1.15 -1.99
CA CYS A 140 -0.55 0.84 -2.30
C CYS A 140 -0.08 -0.52 -1.72
N THR A 141 -0.44 -0.83 -0.47
CA THR A 141 -0.05 -2.12 0.14
C THR A 141 -0.73 -3.29 -0.56
N ALA A 142 -2.01 -3.15 -0.92
CA ALA A 142 -2.76 -4.21 -1.58
C ALA A 142 -2.23 -4.47 -3.01
N SER A 143 -1.95 -3.41 -3.77
CA SER A 143 -1.30 -3.50 -5.10
C SER A 143 0.08 -4.14 -5.00
N GLY A 144 0.88 -3.74 -4.01
CA GLY A 144 2.21 -4.30 -3.79
C GLY A 144 2.20 -5.81 -3.52
N ILE A 145 1.16 -6.33 -2.85
CA ILE A 145 0.99 -7.78 -2.66
C ILE A 145 0.73 -8.47 -4.01
N VAL A 146 -0.15 -7.90 -4.84
CA VAL A 146 -0.44 -8.46 -6.17
C VAL A 146 0.80 -8.42 -7.05
N ASP A 147 1.53 -7.30 -7.07
CA ASP A 147 2.77 -7.16 -7.85
C ASP A 147 3.87 -8.14 -7.37
N LEU A 148 3.93 -8.47 -6.07
CA LEU A 148 4.82 -9.54 -5.57
C LEU A 148 4.44 -10.90 -6.13
N LEU A 149 3.16 -11.26 -6.10
CA LEU A 149 2.69 -12.54 -6.64
C LEU A 149 2.99 -12.65 -8.14
N ASP A 150 2.74 -11.58 -8.90
CA ASP A 150 3.02 -11.53 -10.34
C ASP A 150 4.53 -11.63 -10.64
N ASN A 151 5.37 -10.94 -9.88
CA ASN A 151 6.83 -10.94 -10.08
C ASN A 151 7.47 -12.30 -9.84
N TYR A 152 6.90 -13.08 -8.92
CA TYR A 152 7.32 -14.45 -8.63
C TYR A 152 6.56 -15.49 -9.47
N ASN A 153 5.78 -15.05 -10.47
CA ASN A 153 4.94 -15.92 -11.32
C ASN A 153 4.05 -16.86 -10.53
N ILE A 154 3.56 -16.42 -9.36
CA ILE A 154 2.66 -17.19 -8.52
C ILE A 154 1.24 -17.11 -9.11
N PRO A 155 0.65 -18.25 -9.56
CA PRO A 155 -0.66 -18.23 -10.18
C PRO A 155 -1.75 -17.84 -9.18
N ILE A 156 -2.58 -16.87 -9.55
CA ILE A 156 -3.70 -16.37 -8.73
C ILE A 156 -5.02 -17.02 -9.17
N GLN A 157 -5.25 -17.12 -10.46
CA GLN A 157 -6.49 -17.68 -11.03
C GLN A 157 -6.77 -19.09 -10.52
N GLY A 158 -8.00 -19.30 -10.04
CA GLY A 158 -8.46 -20.59 -9.54
C GLY A 158 -7.91 -20.98 -8.15
N LYS A 159 -7.08 -20.15 -7.52
CA LYS A 159 -6.50 -20.41 -6.20
C LYS A 159 -7.47 -20.05 -5.07
N ARG A 160 -7.38 -20.79 -3.97
CA ARG A 160 -8.02 -20.43 -2.71
C ARG A 160 -7.13 -19.46 -1.97
N VAL A 161 -7.58 -18.22 -1.82
CA VAL A 161 -6.88 -17.18 -1.07
C VAL A 161 -7.60 -16.98 0.25
N VAL A 162 -6.87 -17.01 1.35
CA VAL A 162 -7.38 -16.60 2.66
C VAL A 162 -6.67 -15.33 3.09
N VAL A 163 -7.45 -14.29 3.37
CA VAL A 163 -6.95 -13.01 3.88
C VAL A 163 -7.35 -12.90 5.34
N VAL A 164 -6.36 -12.88 6.23
CA VAL A 164 -6.56 -12.66 7.67
C VAL A 164 -6.36 -11.19 7.97
N GLY A 165 -7.47 -10.49 8.18
CA GLY A 165 -7.55 -9.03 8.32
C GLY A 165 -8.59 -8.44 7.37
N ARG A 166 -9.23 -7.32 7.77
CA ARG A 166 -10.32 -6.69 6.98
C ARG A 166 -10.28 -5.16 7.00
N SER A 167 -9.09 -4.57 7.15
CA SER A 167 -8.91 -3.12 7.01
C SER A 167 -9.18 -2.70 5.55
N LEU A 168 -9.63 -1.46 5.36
CA LEU A 168 -9.79 -0.88 4.01
C LEU A 168 -8.43 -0.79 3.30
N LEU A 169 -7.41 -0.36 4.04
CA LEU A 169 -6.06 -0.17 3.52
C LEU A 169 -5.45 -1.46 2.95
N VAL A 170 -5.71 -2.62 3.54
CA VAL A 170 -5.07 -3.89 3.15
C VAL A 170 -6.08 -4.99 2.89
N GLY A 171 -6.73 -5.50 3.94
CA GLY A 171 -7.44 -6.78 3.86
C GLY A 171 -8.59 -6.79 2.86
N LYS A 172 -9.48 -5.81 2.90
CA LYS A 172 -10.59 -5.71 1.94
C LYS A 172 -10.11 -5.41 0.53
N SER A 173 -9.12 -4.53 0.40
CA SER A 173 -8.59 -4.12 -0.91
C SER A 173 -7.86 -5.25 -1.61
N VAL A 174 -6.98 -5.97 -0.92
CA VAL A 174 -6.28 -7.12 -1.52
C VAL A 174 -7.23 -8.26 -1.84
N ALA A 175 -8.23 -8.49 -0.99
CA ALA A 175 -9.26 -9.51 -1.25
C ALA A 175 -10.02 -9.22 -2.55
N ASN A 176 -10.40 -7.95 -2.76
CA ASN A 176 -11.08 -7.54 -3.98
C ASN A 176 -10.18 -7.61 -5.22
N LEU A 177 -8.91 -7.17 -5.11
CA LEU A 177 -7.96 -7.28 -6.23
C LEU A 177 -7.73 -8.73 -6.66
N LEU A 178 -7.63 -9.66 -5.71
CA LEU A 178 -7.41 -11.08 -6.01
C LEU A 178 -8.67 -11.77 -6.53
N GLU A 179 -9.84 -11.36 -6.06
CA GLU A 179 -11.12 -11.82 -6.62
C GLU A 179 -11.25 -11.39 -8.09
N GLN A 180 -10.92 -10.15 -8.44
CA GLN A 180 -10.87 -9.67 -9.83
C GLN A 180 -9.84 -10.43 -10.70
N ARG A 181 -8.85 -11.08 -10.08
CA ARG A 181 -7.88 -11.97 -10.72
C ARG A 181 -8.33 -13.44 -10.75
N ASN A 182 -9.63 -13.67 -10.54
CA ASN A 182 -10.29 -15.00 -10.55
C ASN A 182 -9.82 -15.95 -9.43
N ALA A 183 -9.40 -15.43 -8.28
CA ALA A 183 -9.20 -16.25 -7.09
C ALA A 183 -10.54 -16.46 -6.36
N THR A 184 -10.64 -17.55 -5.61
CA THR A 184 -11.70 -17.74 -4.60
C THR A 184 -11.18 -17.20 -3.27
N VAL A 185 -11.74 -16.09 -2.79
CA VAL A 185 -11.21 -15.37 -1.63
C VAL A 185 -12.09 -15.53 -0.41
N THR A 186 -11.47 -15.87 0.73
CA THR A 186 -12.11 -15.89 2.04
C THR A 186 -11.46 -14.84 2.93
N VAL A 187 -12.26 -13.92 3.49
CA VAL A 187 -11.78 -12.91 4.44
C VAL A 187 -12.09 -13.33 5.86
N CYS A 188 -11.04 -13.48 6.68
CA CYS A 188 -11.12 -13.83 8.09
C CYS A 188 -10.80 -12.61 8.98
N HIS A 189 -11.35 -12.61 10.20
CA HIS A 189 -11.20 -11.50 11.13
C HIS A 189 -11.34 -11.98 12.59
N SER A 190 -11.26 -11.07 13.56
CA SER A 190 -11.30 -11.37 15.01
C SER A 190 -12.57 -12.08 15.51
N LYS A 191 -13.60 -12.20 14.68
CA LYS A 191 -14.85 -12.92 14.99
C LYS A 191 -15.00 -14.23 14.21
N THR A 192 -14.02 -14.58 13.38
CA THR A 192 -14.00 -15.84 12.64
C THR A 192 -13.82 -17.00 13.61
N GLN A 193 -14.74 -17.95 13.56
CA GLN A 193 -14.63 -19.20 14.35
C GLN A 193 -13.69 -20.16 13.65
N ASP A 194 -12.95 -20.93 14.42
CA ASP A 194 -12.00 -21.94 13.93
C ASP A 194 -11.12 -21.46 12.76
N LEU A 195 -10.43 -20.33 13.01
CA LEU A 195 -9.58 -19.68 12.02
C LEU A 195 -8.56 -20.64 11.40
N ALA A 196 -7.98 -21.52 12.22
CA ALA A 196 -6.95 -22.45 11.76
C ALA A 196 -7.46 -23.45 10.70
N SER A 197 -8.70 -23.91 10.80
CA SER A 197 -9.29 -24.82 9.80
C SER A 197 -9.50 -24.11 8.45
N ILE A 198 -9.76 -22.81 8.47
CA ILE A 198 -9.93 -22.01 7.26
C ILE A 198 -8.58 -21.69 6.62
N THR A 199 -7.62 -21.22 7.42
CA THR A 199 -6.29 -20.85 6.90
C THR A 199 -5.52 -22.05 6.32
N LYS A 200 -5.69 -23.25 6.88
CA LYS A 200 -5.12 -24.51 6.33
C LYS A 200 -5.61 -24.89 4.93
N GLN A 201 -6.65 -24.25 4.42
CA GLN A 201 -7.16 -24.51 3.07
C GLN A 201 -6.56 -23.55 2.03
N ALA A 202 -5.82 -22.52 2.47
CA ALA A 202 -5.30 -21.49 1.60
C ALA A 202 -4.14 -22.00 0.73
N ASP A 203 -4.26 -21.82 -0.57
CA ASP A 203 -3.13 -21.91 -1.50
C ASP A 203 -2.24 -20.67 -1.35
N ILE A 204 -2.88 -19.50 -1.10
CA ILE A 204 -2.22 -18.23 -0.80
C ILE A 204 -2.84 -17.70 0.50
N LEU A 205 -2.00 -17.53 1.52
CA LEU A 205 -2.38 -16.97 2.83
C LEU A 205 -1.79 -15.58 2.99
N ILE A 206 -2.66 -14.58 3.18
CA ILE A 206 -2.26 -13.18 3.41
C ILE A 206 -2.63 -12.81 4.84
N VAL A 207 -1.66 -12.33 5.62
CA VAL A 207 -1.86 -12.01 7.04
C VAL A 207 -1.59 -10.54 7.29
N ALA A 208 -2.62 -9.80 7.75
CA ALA A 208 -2.59 -8.35 7.95
C ALA A 208 -3.45 -7.94 9.17
N ILE A 209 -3.01 -8.32 10.38
CA ILE A 209 -3.75 -8.12 11.64
C ILE A 209 -2.99 -7.33 12.70
N GLY A 210 -1.70 -7.05 12.49
CA GLY A 210 -0.85 -6.32 13.45
C GLY A 210 -0.67 -7.06 14.78
N LYS A 211 -0.51 -8.39 14.73
CA LYS A 211 -0.24 -9.23 15.90
C LYS A 211 1.02 -10.07 15.68
N PRO A 212 2.10 -9.80 16.43
CA PRO A 212 3.38 -10.45 16.21
C PRO A 212 3.29 -11.97 16.35
N ASN A 213 3.86 -12.71 15.38
CA ASN A 213 4.00 -14.17 15.38
C ASN A 213 2.68 -14.93 15.66
N PHE A 214 1.56 -14.38 15.20
CA PHE A 214 0.24 -14.96 15.47
C PHE A 214 -0.03 -16.23 14.64
N VAL A 215 0.38 -16.23 13.37
CA VAL A 215 0.20 -17.38 12.48
C VAL A 215 1.38 -18.32 12.64
N THR A 216 1.08 -19.56 13.00
CA THR A 216 2.05 -20.64 13.24
C THR A 216 1.88 -21.77 12.21
N GLU A 217 2.81 -22.74 12.18
CA GLU A 217 2.81 -23.85 11.24
C GLU A 217 1.47 -24.60 11.20
N ASN A 218 0.83 -24.79 12.36
CA ASN A 218 -0.45 -25.48 12.44
C ASN A 218 -1.62 -24.74 11.79
N MET A 219 -1.44 -23.50 11.35
CA MET A 219 -2.43 -22.67 10.63
C MET A 219 -2.17 -22.58 9.13
N VAL A 220 -1.09 -23.17 8.64
CA VAL A 220 -0.67 -23.05 7.22
C VAL A 220 -0.84 -24.39 6.51
N LYS A 221 -1.30 -24.35 5.26
CA LYS A 221 -1.33 -25.51 4.36
C LYS A 221 0.09 -25.82 3.90
N LYS A 222 0.42 -27.10 3.74
CA LYS A 222 1.67 -27.49 3.11
C LYS A 222 1.80 -26.91 1.71
N ASP A 223 2.96 -26.39 1.37
CA ASP A 223 3.29 -25.76 0.10
C ASP A 223 2.47 -24.49 -0.22
N ALA A 224 1.85 -23.87 0.78
CA ALA A 224 1.17 -22.60 0.60
C ALA A 224 2.14 -21.44 0.33
N VAL A 225 1.65 -20.41 -0.36
CA VAL A 225 2.29 -19.10 -0.45
C VAL A 225 1.85 -18.28 0.75
N VAL A 226 2.80 -17.73 1.52
CA VAL A 226 2.50 -16.96 2.73
C VAL A 226 2.99 -15.52 2.56
N ILE A 227 2.06 -14.57 2.58
CA ILE A 227 2.32 -13.14 2.49
C ILE A 227 2.05 -12.51 3.86
N ASP A 228 3.11 -12.17 4.55
CA ASP A 228 3.05 -11.46 5.83
C ASP A 228 3.11 -9.94 5.59
N VAL A 229 2.05 -9.25 5.95
CA VAL A 229 1.92 -7.79 5.83
C VAL A 229 2.21 -7.09 7.16
N GLY A 230 2.22 -7.84 8.25
CA GLY A 230 2.41 -7.32 9.60
C GLY A 230 3.77 -6.61 9.75
N ILE A 231 3.77 -5.49 10.45
CA ILE A 231 4.99 -4.80 10.89
C ILE A 231 4.82 -4.47 12.37
N ASN A 232 5.38 -5.32 13.20
CA ASN A 232 5.30 -5.19 14.66
C ASN A 232 6.67 -4.85 15.21
N ARG A 233 6.77 -3.80 16.01
CA ARG A 233 8.03 -3.40 16.68
C ARG A 233 8.11 -4.02 18.07
N LEU A 234 9.02 -4.95 18.23
CA LEU A 234 9.40 -5.53 19.51
C LEU A 234 10.75 -4.95 20.00
N GLN A 235 11.13 -5.25 21.23
CA GLN A 235 12.47 -4.87 21.74
C GLN A 235 13.60 -5.55 20.93
N THR A 236 13.33 -6.72 20.37
CA THR A 236 14.28 -7.52 19.55
C THR A 236 14.35 -7.09 18.10
N GLY A 237 13.49 -6.16 17.64
CA GLY A 237 13.44 -5.71 16.24
C GLY A 237 12.04 -5.72 15.65
N LEU A 238 11.98 -5.70 14.31
CA LEU A 238 10.72 -5.80 13.56
C LEU A 238 10.39 -7.26 13.28
N VAL A 239 9.14 -7.63 13.55
CA VAL A 239 8.60 -8.95 13.23
C VAL A 239 7.25 -8.81 12.52
N GLY A 240 6.87 -9.85 11.80
CA GLY A 240 5.58 -9.93 11.13
C GLY A 240 4.46 -10.46 11.99
N ASP A 241 3.31 -10.70 11.35
CA ASP A 241 2.16 -11.38 11.95
C ASP A 241 2.31 -12.92 11.89
N VAL A 242 3.24 -13.41 11.06
CA VAL A 242 3.55 -14.83 10.89
C VAL A 242 4.83 -15.16 11.67
N ASP A 243 4.81 -16.28 12.40
CA ASP A 243 6.03 -16.85 12.96
C ASP A 243 6.87 -17.43 11.82
N PHE A 244 7.81 -16.60 11.33
CA PHE A 244 8.60 -16.92 10.15
C PHE A 244 9.37 -18.23 10.30
N ASP A 245 10.01 -18.44 11.45
CA ASP A 245 10.85 -19.60 11.67
C ASP A 245 10.04 -20.89 11.78
N ASP A 246 8.85 -20.82 12.36
CA ASP A 246 7.93 -21.95 12.50
C ASP A 246 7.24 -22.32 11.16
N VAL A 247 6.98 -21.32 10.29
CA VAL A 247 6.19 -21.50 9.05
C VAL A 247 7.04 -21.76 7.81
N LYS A 248 8.28 -21.25 7.76
CA LYS A 248 9.11 -21.25 6.55
C LYS A 248 9.28 -22.61 5.88
N ASP A 249 9.47 -23.68 6.68
CA ASP A 249 9.71 -25.02 6.13
C ASP A 249 8.45 -25.68 5.56
N LYS A 250 7.28 -25.14 5.87
CA LYS A 250 5.98 -25.63 5.39
C LYS A 250 5.50 -24.87 4.15
N ALA A 251 5.89 -23.61 4.00
CA ALA A 251 5.52 -22.77 2.87
C ALA A 251 6.34 -23.09 1.61
N SER A 252 5.75 -22.91 0.42
CA SER A 252 6.50 -22.89 -0.84
C SER A 252 7.18 -21.54 -1.05
N TYR A 253 6.47 -20.46 -0.74
CA TYR A 253 6.93 -19.08 -0.79
C TYR A 253 6.55 -18.36 0.49
N ILE A 254 7.41 -17.48 0.99
CA ILE A 254 7.13 -16.66 2.17
C ILE A 254 7.79 -15.29 2.07
N THR A 255 7.08 -14.24 2.49
CA THR A 255 7.68 -12.90 2.63
C THR A 255 8.38 -12.77 3.99
N PRO A 256 9.59 -12.18 4.06
CA PRO A 256 10.25 -11.86 5.31
C PRO A 256 9.72 -10.52 5.89
N VAL A 257 9.83 -10.34 7.19
CA VAL A 257 9.63 -9.06 7.85
C VAL A 257 10.86 -8.75 8.72
N PRO A 258 11.58 -7.66 8.41
CA PRO A 258 11.40 -6.69 7.33
C PRO A 258 11.86 -7.19 5.95
N GLY A 259 11.42 -6.51 4.88
CA GLY A 259 11.92 -6.73 3.52
C GLY A 259 10.94 -7.39 2.54
N GLY A 260 9.77 -7.80 3.02
CA GLY A 260 8.66 -8.31 2.20
C GLY A 260 7.75 -7.19 1.68
N VAL A 261 6.53 -7.11 2.19
CA VAL A 261 5.49 -6.19 1.70
C VAL A 261 5.80 -4.70 1.94
N GLY A 262 6.40 -4.34 3.07
CA GLY A 262 6.65 -2.93 3.42
C GLY A 262 7.35 -2.10 2.35
N PRO A 263 8.46 -2.55 1.73
CA PRO A 263 9.11 -1.84 0.62
C PRO A 263 8.22 -1.62 -0.59
N MET A 264 7.28 -2.54 -0.86
CA MET A 264 6.36 -2.47 -1.99
C MET A 264 5.37 -1.32 -1.85
N THR A 265 4.89 -1.03 -0.63
CA THR A 265 3.97 0.09 -0.38
C THR A 265 4.54 1.42 -0.89
N ILE A 266 5.85 1.65 -0.70
CA ILE A 266 6.51 2.87 -1.18
C ILE A 266 6.69 2.85 -2.71
N ALA A 267 7.00 1.69 -3.29
CA ALA A 267 7.14 1.57 -4.74
C ALA A 267 5.80 1.80 -5.45
N GLU A 268 4.71 1.24 -4.92
CA GLU A 268 3.35 1.45 -5.44
C GLU A 268 2.88 2.90 -5.26
N LEU A 269 3.26 3.56 -4.17
CA LEU A 269 2.98 4.98 -4.00
C LEU A 269 3.61 5.82 -5.12
N MET A 270 4.85 5.53 -5.51
CA MET A 270 5.49 6.21 -6.64
C MET A 270 4.78 5.87 -7.96
N LYS A 271 4.39 4.63 -8.17
CA LYS A 271 3.65 4.16 -9.35
C LYS A 271 2.30 4.86 -9.46
N ASN A 272 1.52 4.91 -8.38
CA ASN A 272 0.24 5.61 -8.33
C ASN A 272 0.40 7.11 -8.61
N THR A 273 1.40 7.76 -7.99
CA THR A 273 1.68 9.18 -8.21
C THR A 273 1.98 9.48 -9.69
N LEU A 274 2.80 8.64 -10.34
CA LEU A 274 3.09 8.80 -11.77
C LEU A 274 1.84 8.59 -12.62
N THR A 275 1.05 7.56 -12.33
CA THR A 275 -0.18 7.25 -13.05
C THR A 275 -1.17 8.42 -13.00
N LEU A 276 -1.41 8.98 -11.82
CA LEU A 276 -2.33 10.11 -11.64
C LEU A 276 -1.80 11.39 -12.33
N HIS A 277 -0.49 11.62 -12.32
CA HIS A 277 0.13 12.72 -13.05
C HIS A 277 -0.09 12.60 -14.57
N GLU A 278 0.15 11.41 -15.14
CA GLU A 278 -0.04 11.15 -16.57
C GLU A 278 -1.50 11.32 -17.01
N LEU A 279 -2.44 10.94 -16.14
CA LEU A 279 -3.87 11.15 -16.39
C LEU A 279 -4.24 12.63 -16.43
N SER A 280 -3.78 13.40 -15.44
CA SER A 280 -4.06 14.85 -15.41
C SER A 280 -3.50 15.58 -16.63
N GLU A 281 -2.32 15.16 -17.14
CA GLU A 281 -1.77 15.70 -18.39
C GLU A 281 -2.63 15.37 -19.62
N SER A 282 -3.22 14.17 -19.66
CA SER A 282 -4.06 13.74 -20.78
C SER A 282 -5.40 14.47 -20.81
N GLU A 283 -6.02 14.69 -19.65
CA GLU A 283 -7.28 15.45 -19.54
C GLU A 283 -7.10 16.92 -19.94
N ASN A 284 -5.99 17.54 -19.54
CA ASN A 284 -5.67 18.91 -19.93
C ASN A 284 -5.45 19.08 -21.46
N LYS A 285 -4.98 18.04 -22.17
CA LYS A 285 -4.81 18.06 -23.61
C LYS A 285 -6.12 17.90 -24.40
N THR A 286 -7.13 17.28 -23.79
CA THR A 286 -8.44 17.05 -24.43
C THR A 286 -9.37 18.27 -24.29
N THR A 287 -9.02 19.20 -23.42
CA THR A 287 -9.85 20.41 -23.13
C THR A 287 -9.40 21.65 -23.96
N ILE A 288 -8.36 21.53 -24.81
CA ILE A 288 -7.87 22.53 -25.74
C ILE A 288 -8.28 22.14 -27.17
#